data_4eaeee50b40fda0431b2c792b97fabc2
#
_entry.id   4eaeee50b40fda0431b2c792b97fabc2
#
_cell.length_a   1.000
_cell.length_b   1.000
_cell.length_c   1.000
_cell.angle_alpha   90.00
_cell.angle_beta   90.00
_cell.angle_gamma   90.00
#
_symmetry.space_group_name_H-M   'P 1'
#
loop_
_entity.id
_entity.type
_entity.pdbx_description
1 polymer ?
#
loop_
_entity_poly.entity_id
_entity_poly.type
_entity_poly.pdbx_seq_one_letter_code
_entity_poly.pdbx_strand_id
1 'polypeptide(L)'
;MNDVLYAYYQECRQTMPVDATLVFLESHNGMELAGNLFAIARELTTQPAYQHLRICVCCLQDHLRSLQALCAHYGMQRITFVIRESREYLEVLATAGTLFTDVAFHPLFLKRSGQRCIATWHGTPLKTLGFDYMADEYVVGNQKRGFTLADLLIMPNVYTWERIEHSYQLEGMVHARIVYGGSPRNSVFFDEERRNALRHSLGVADKRVITYLPTWRGKVIDVDARAQSEQLQDLLEEIDDRLDDDMVLWAKLHRLNHQQLQLGHLRHIVAFPQGLDTYDVLNAADVLVSDYSSVLFDFACTRRKIVLFCYDYRQYVRQRGCYFDPAQLPFPLCTDVDSLVDALRSPDGWEDAAFVQRFVAHDSLHACRNLCAHIFGGPKLHEVRQPVDPTRRVLCFVGELNKGKETDALFHYLRETFGADRCFITYMNHLFKTHYERLWQFPFACQVPMYMYQGYYAHFLPQERIALEKIRRSIAEGKEVDAAAEETLAEQGRREYRRYLYENTYDRFVRCGGLDIESLKWFAVFPKEKWLILQENMLEKAGRHPEYAYFLKRAMDRADRIGYANEALARRSVRLLGSFTCQQQILSLYPDETEGM
;
A
#
# COMPACT_ATOMS: atom_id res chain seq x y z
N MET A 1 -1.99 -17.34 -5.52
CA MET A 1 -0.98 -18.35 -5.09
C MET A 1 -1.71 -19.51 -4.44
N ASN A 2 -1.32 -20.74 -4.71
CA ASN A 2 -1.95 -21.93 -4.13
C ASN A 2 -1.31 -22.31 -2.78
N ASP A 3 -1.99 -23.19 -2.02
CA ASP A 3 -1.51 -23.63 -0.70
C ASP A 3 -0.16 -24.35 -0.75
N VAL A 4 0.21 -24.94 -1.89
CA VAL A 4 1.51 -25.64 -2.05
C VAL A 4 2.67 -24.64 -2.00
N LEU A 5 2.55 -23.52 -2.71
CA LEU A 5 3.57 -22.46 -2.68
C LEU A 5 3.62 -21.77 -1.31
N TYR A 6 2.47 -21.61 -0.67
CA TYR A 6 2.45 -21.09 0.69
C TYR A 6 3.11 -22.04 1.70
N ALA A 7 2.84 -23.35 1.61
CA ALA A 7 3.50 -24.33 2.45
C ALA A 7 5.02 -24.31 2.23
N TYR A 8 5.47 -24.24 1.00
CA TYR A 8 6.88 -24.09 0.67
C TYR A 8 7.50 -22.81 1.26
N TYR A 9 6.82 -21.67 1.16
CA TYR A 9 7.28 -20.45 1.80
C TYR A 9 7.44 -20.59 3.31
N GLN A 10 6.50 -21.25 4.00
CA GLN A 10 6.61 -21.49 5.44
C GLN A 10 7.75 -22.47 5.77
N GLU A 11 7.98 -23.49 4.94
CA GLU A 11 9.13 -24.38 5.07
C GLU A 11 10.45 -23.60 4.95
N CYS A 12 10.62 -22.75 3.92
CA CYS A 12 11.78 -21.87 3.79
C CYS A 12 11.99 -21.00 5.03
N ARG A 13 10.92 -20.43 5.58
CA ARG A 13 10.99 -19.60 6.80
C ARG A 13 11.43 -20.39 8.04
N GLN A 14 11.13 -21.68 8.12
CA GLN A 14 11.48 -22.54 9.26
C GLN A 14 12.89 -23.12 9.13
N THR A 15 13.29 -23.48 7.93
CA THR A 15 14.52 -24.26 7.68
C THR A 15 15.70 -23.43 7.22
N MET A 16 15.46 -22.30 6.52
CA MET A 16 16.52 -21.47 5.97
C MET A 16 16.83 -20.28 6.90
N PRO A 17 18.12 -19.99 7.17
CA PRO A 17 18.49 -18.82 7.97
C PRO A 17 18.24 -17.52 7.20
N VAL A 18 18.04 -16.41 7.94
CA VAL A 18 18.07 -15.08 7.34
C VAL A 18 19.50 -14.72 6.98
N ASP A 19 19.73 -14.30 5.75
CA ASP A 19 21.03 -13.86 5.23
C ASP A 19 21.12 -12.32 5.30
N ALA A 20 21.94 -11.83 6.22
CA ALA A 20 22.14 -10.40 6.43
C ALA A 20 22.75 -9.67 5.22
N THR A 21 23.41 -10.40 4.31
CA THR A 21 24.01 -9.85 3.09
C THR A 21 23.05 -9.82 1.91
N LEU A 22 21.93 -10.53 2.00
CA LEU A 22 20.94 -10.60 0.94
C LEU A 22 19.97 -9.40 1.02
N VAL A 23 19.94 -8.62 -0.05
CA VAL A 23 19.05 -7.48 -0.24
C VAL A 23 18.03 -7.80 -1.32
N PHE A 24 16.77 -7.62 -1.01
CA PHE A 24 15.66 -7.83 -1.92
C PHE A 24 14.93 -6.54 -2.24
N LEU A 25 14.68 -6.27 -3.53
CA LEU A 25 13.92 -5.11 -3.99
C LEU A 25 12.70 -5.56 -4.79
N GLU A 26 11.52 -5.11 -4.38
CA GLU A 26 10.25 -5.33 -5.09
C GLU A 26 9.63 -3.99 -5.47
N SER A 27 9.85 -3.56 -6.73
CA SER A 27 9.32 -2.34 -7.31
C SER A 27 8.06 -2.63 -8.11
N HIS A 28 6.99 -1.84 -7.87
CA HIS A 28 5.71 -1.94 -8.58
C HIS A 28 5.20 -3.39 -8.77
N ASN A 29 5.31 -4.22 -7.72
CA ASN A 29 4.96 -5.64 -7.76
C ASN A 29 5.70 -6.46 -8.84
N GLY A 30 6.93 -6.08 -9.18
CA GLY A 30 7.76 -6.76 -10.19
C GLY A 30 7.47 -6.36 -11.64
N MET A 31 6.63 -5.37 -11.88
CA MET A 31 6.37 -4.88 -13.24
C MET A 31 7.53 -4.06 -13.80
N GLU A 32 8.24 -3.35 -12.95
CA GLU A 32 9.37 -2.51 -13.33
C GLU A 32 10.39 -2.39 -12.19
N LEU A 33 11.59 -1.95 -12.50
CA LEU A 33 12.56 -1.44 -11.54
C LEU A 33 12.73 0.05 -11.84
N ALA A 34 12.09 0.91 -11.07
CA ALA A 34 11.99 2.34 -11.38
C ALA A 34 12.12 3.22 -10.14
N GLY A 35 12.27 4.51 -10.35
CA GLY A 35 12.23 5.52 -9.32
C GLY A 35 13.22 5.30 -8.17
N ASN A 36 12.72 5.34 -6.93
CA ASN A 36 13.58 5.20 -5.76
C ASN A 36 14.32 3.87 -5.71
N LEU A 37 13.65 2.76 -6.06
CA LEU A 37 14.28 1.44 -6.01
C LEU A 37 15.29 1.23 -7.14
N PHE A 38 15.11 1.85 -8.30
CA PHE A 38 16.13 1.88 -9.34
C PHE A 38 17.39 2.62 -8.87
N ALA A 39 17.24 3.81 -8.29
CA ALA A 39 18.37 4.58 -7.78
C ALA A 39 19.12 3.83 -6.68
N ILE A 40 18.42 3.20 -5.74
CA ILE A 40 19.00 2.37 -4.68
C ILE A 40 19.72 1.15 -5.27
N ALA A 41 19.10 0.41 -6.18
CA ALA A 41 19.70 -0.76 -6.82
C ALA A 41 21.00 -0.38 -7.55
N ARG A 42 21.00 0.75 -8.27
CA ARG A 42 22.19 1.27 -8.95
C ARG A 42 23.30 1.61 -7.95
N GLU A 43 22.99 2.35 -6.88
CA GLU A 43 23.98 2.68 -5.85
C GLU A 43 24.59 1.41 -5.23
N LEU A 44 23.75 0.44 -4.83
CA LEU A 44 24.21 -0.80 -4.20
C LEU A 44 25.02 -1.71 -5.14
N THR A 45 24.78 -1.67 -6.44
CA THR A 45 25.45 -2.53 -7.41
C THR A 45 26.71 -1.94 -8.00
N THR A 46 26.80 -0.61 -8.10
CA THR A 46 27.92 0.08 -8.74
C THR A 46 28.97 0.58 -7.74
N GLN A 47 28.60 0.84 -6.49
CA GLN A 47 29.55 1.36 -5.50
C GLN A 47 30.36 0.25 -4.82
N PRO A 48 31.70 0.38 -4.70
CA PRO A 48 32.56 -0.61 -4.06
C PRO A 48 32.21 -0.92 -2.62
N ALA A 49 31.68 0.05 -1.87
CA ALA A 49 31.30 -0.12 -0.47
C ALA A 49 30.27 -1.24 -0.23
N TYR A 50 29.48 -1.60 -1.26
CA TYR A 50 28.41 -2.59 -1.18
C TYR A 50 28.70 -3.89 -1.92
N GLN A 51 29.97 -4.16 -2.27
CA GLN A 51 30.36 -5.39 -2.99
C GLN A 51 30.03 -6.68 -2.24
N HIS A 52 29.98 -6.63 -0.92
CA HIS A 52 29.63 -7.75 -0.06
C HIS A 52 28.14 -8.11 -0.08
N LEU A 53 27.28 -7.23 -0.61
CA LEU A 53 25.84 -7.45 -0.67
C LEU A 53 25.46 -8.24 -1.94
N ARG A 54 24.50 -9.13 -1.77
CA ARG A 54 23.84 -9.90 -2.84
C ARG A 54 22.51 -9.22 -3.15
N ILE A 55 22.33 -8.75 -4.37
CA ILE A 55 21.17 -7.95 -4.74
C ILE A 55 20.20 -8.78 -5.57
N CYS A 56 19.00 -9.01 -5.06
CA CYS A 56 17.91 -9.67 -5.77
C CYS A 56 16.80 -8.67 -6.09
N VAL A 57 16.28 -8.71 -7.32
CA VAL A 57 15.19 -7.86 -7.79
C VAL A 57 14.04 -8.73 -8.26
N CYS A 58 12.84 -8.45 -7.73
CA CYS A 58 11.61 -9.08 -8.16
C CYS A 58 11.22 -8.59 -9.57
N CYS A 59 10.80 -9.49 -10.44
CA CYS A 59 10.27 -9.15 -11.75
C CYS A 59 9.14 -10.11 -12.17
N LEU A 60 8.25 -9.64 -13.05
CA LEU A 60 7.35 -10.51 -13.78
C LEU A 60 8.07 -11.16 -14.97
N GLN A 61 7.66 -12.36 -15.35
CA GLN A 61 8.29 -13.14 -16.44
C GLN A 61 8.38 -12.32 -17.74
N ASP A 62 7.33 -11.62 -18.11
CA ASP A 62 7.24 -10.85 -19.35
C ASP A 62 8.13 -9.59 -19.35
N HIS A 63 8.55 -9.14 -18.17
CA HIS A 63 9.39 -7.95 -18.01
C HIS A 63 10.87 -8.26 -17.82
N LEU A 64 11.24 -9.54 -17.63
CA LEU A 64 12.61 -9.94 -17.31
C LEU A 64 13.63 -9.43 -18.33
N ARG A 65 13.40 -9.62 -19.63
CA ARG A 65 14.34 -9.21 -20.68
C ARG A 65 14.57 -7.70 -20.72
N SER A 66 13.50 -6.92 -20.59
CA SER A 66 13.61 -5.45 -20.60
C SER A 66 14.34 -4.93 -19.37
N LEU A 67 14.11 -5.53 -18.20
CA LEU A 67 14.83 -5.17 -16.97
C LEU A 67 16.30 -5.58 -17.00
N GLN A 68 16.63 -6.73 -17.58
CA GLN A 68 18.01 -7.15 -17.78
C GLN A 68 18.75 -6.17 -18.71
N ALA A 69 18.12 -5.76 -19.81
CA ALA A 69 18.71 -4.78 -20.74
C ALA A 69 18.91 -3.41 -20.07
N LEU A 70 17.91 -2.94 -19.31
CA LEU A 70 18.02 -1.70 -18.53
C LEU A 70 19.21 -1.78 -17.55
N CYS A 71 19.29 -2.84 -16.76
CA CYS A 71 20.37 -3.00 -15.77
C CYS A 71 21.74 -3.11 -16.43
N ALA A 72 21.85 -3.80 -17.59
CA ALA A 72 23.09 -3.89 -18.35
C ALA A 72 23.55 -2.52 -18.86
N HIS A 73 22.62 -1.70 -19.38
CA HIS A 73 22.91 -0.34 -19.83
C HIS A 73 23.53 0.52 -18.71
N TYR A 74 23.08 0.35 -17.48
CA TYR A 74 23.57 1.09 -16.31
C TYR A 74 24.70 0.40 -15.54
N GLY A 75 25.28 -0.67 -16.07
CA GLY A 75 26.39 -1.39 -15.42
C GLY A 75 26.00 -2.16 -14.17
N MET A 76 24.70 -2.41 -13.95
CA MET A 76 24.17 -3.09 -12.76
C MET A 76 24.21 -4.63 -12.92
N GLN A 77 25.37 -5.17 -13.28
CA GLN A 77 25.55 -6.60 -13.62
C GLN A 77 25.42 -7.55 -12.41
N ARG A 78 25.46 -7.03 -11.19
CA ARG A 78 25.40 -7.82 -9.95
C ARG A 78 23.97 -8.14 -9.47
N ILE A 79 22.95 -7.81 -10.26
CA ILE A 79 21.55 -8.09 -9.93
C ILE A 79 21.20 -9.53 -10.32
N THR A 80 20.62 -10.26 -9.38
CA THR A 80 19.91 -11.51 -9.64
C THR A 80 18.40 -11.21 -9.71
N PHE A 81 17.76 -11.57 -10.82
CA PHE A 81 16.31 -11.42 -10.96
C PHE A 81 15.60 -12.67 -10.45
N VAL A 82 14.52 -12.48 -9.71
CA VAL A 82 13.63 -13.55 -9.26
C VAL A 82 12.22 -13.31 -9.77
N ILE A 83 11.63 -14.32 -10.39
CA ILE A 83 10.27 -14.20 -10.95
C ILE A 83 9.27 -14.22 -9.81
N ARG A 84 8.39 -13.21 -9.77
CA ARG A 84 7.36 -13.08 -8.75
C ARG A 84 6.52 -14.35 -8.64
N GLU A 85 6.31 -14.82 -7.42
CA GLU A 85 5.57 -16.06 -7.09
C GLU A 85 6.24 -17.36 -7.53
N SER A 86 7.52 -17.34 -7.98
CA SER A 86 8.33 -18.54 -8.16
C SER A 86 8.85 -19.08 -6.81
N ARG A 87 9.44 -20.26 -6.80
CA ARG A 87 10.08 -20.82 -5.61
C ARG A 87 11.25 -19.94 -5.15
N GLU A 88 12.07 -19.51 -6.08
CA GLU A 88 13.24 -18.64 -5.82
C GLU A 88 12.80 -17.30 -5.20
N TYR A 89 11.69 -16.73 -5.68
CA TYR A 89 11.08 -15.54 -5.06
C TYR A 89 10.71 -15.79 -3.60
N LEU A 90 10.08 -16.93 -3.30
CA LEU A 90 9.65 -17.29 -1.95
C LEU A 90 10.84 -17.55 -1.01
N GLU A 91 11.91 -18.18 -1.53
CA GLU A 91 13.17 -18.36 -0.81
C GLU A 91 13.80 -17.01 -0.45
N VAL A 92 13.94 -16.12 -1.43
CA VAL A 92 14.49 -14.78 -1.22
C VAL A 92 13.61 -13.98 -0.25
N LEU A 93 12.29 -14.02 -0.41
CA LEU A 93 11.36 -13.34 0.48
C LEU A 93 11.46 -13.86 1.94
N ALA A 94 11.76 -15.16 2.12
CA ALA A 94 11.92 -15.79 3.42
C ALA A 94 13.30 -15.51 4.06
N THR A 95 14.34 -15.23 3.26
CA THR A 95 15.73 -15.23 3.75
C THR A 95 16.44 -13.88 3.64
N ALA A 96 15.94 -12.93 2.84
CA ALA A 96 16.60 -11.63 2.70
C ALA A 96 16.63 -10.86 4.04
N GLY A 97 17.83 -10.40 4.42
CA GLY A 97 18.03 -9.60 5.63
C GLY A 97 17.53 -8.17 5.49
N THR A 98 17.57 -7.60 4.28
CA THR A 98 17.01 -6.27 3.99
C THR A 98 16.07 -6.35 2.79
N LEU A 99 14.85 -5.85 2.96
CA LEU A 99 13.81 -5.89 1.92
C LEU A 99 13.32 -4.46 1.66
N PHE A 100 13.31 -4.06 0.40
CA PHE A 100 12.81 -2.77 -0.05
C PHE A 100 11.54 -2.94 -0.88
N THR A 101 10.58 -2.04 -0.67
CA THR A 101 9.41 -1.90 -1.53
C THR A 101 9.00 -0.44 -1.70
N ASP A 102 8.44 -0.09 -2.85
CA ASP A 102 7.84 1.21 -3.13
C ASP A 102 6.29 1.20 -3.07
N VAL A 103 5.70 0.00 -2.90
CA VAL A 103 4.25 -0.22 -2.74
C VAL A 103 4.01 -1.05 -1.48
N ALA A 104 3.95 -2.37 -1.61
CA ALA A 104 3.81 -3.33 -0.51
C ALA A 104 4.29 -4.70 -0.99
N PHE A 105 4.81 -5.51 -0.07
CA PHE A 105 5.14 -6.90 -0.37
C PHE A 105 3.89 -7.74 -0.62
N HIS A 106 4.10 -8.90 -1.25
CA HIS A 106 3.04 -9.86 -1.47
C HIS A 106 2.25 -10.15 -0.17
N PRO A 107 0.91 -10.27 -0.20
CA PRO A 107 0.08 -10.52 0.99
C PRO A 107 0.46 -11.76 1.83
N LEU A 108 1.18 -12.71 1.27
CA LEU A 108 1.72 -13.86 2.00
C LEU A 108 2.90 -13.52 2.90
N PHE A 109 3.58 -12.42 2.65
CA PHE A 109 4.79 -12.09 3.36
C PHE A 109 4.52 -11.96 4.86
N LEU A 110 5.31 -12.64 5.65
CA LEU A 110 5.33 -12.55 7.11
C LEU A 110 6.77 -12.33 7.55
N LYS A 111 7.06 -11.12 8.03
CA LYS A 111 8.39 -10.72 8.48
C LYS A 111 8.93 -11.64 9.56
N ARG A 112 10.21 -11.91 9.54
CA ARG A 112 10.95 -12.71 10.54
C ARG A 112 11.87 -11.83 11.36
N SER A 113 12.22 -12.30 12.54
CA SER A 113 13.35 -11.75 13.29
C SER A 113 14.61 -11.79 12.41
N GLY A 114 15.37 -10.71 12.40
CA GLY A 114 16.55 -10.54 11.54
C GLY A 114 16.26 -9.95 10.16
N GLN A 115 15.01 -9.87 9.71
CA GLN A 115 14.63 -9.14 8.51
C GLN A 115 14.31 -7.69 8.80
N ARG A 116 14.77 -6.78 7.95
CA ARG A 116 14.49 -5.35 7.99
C ARG A 116 13.73 -4.92 6.74
N CYS A 117 12.52 -4.40 6.92
CA CYS A 117 11.64 -3.94 5.85
C CYS A 117 11.73 -2.42 5.71
N ILE A 118 11.96 -1.94 4.49
CA ILE A 118 12.12 -0.53 4.16
C ILE A 118 11.12 -0.18 3.06
N ALA A 119 10.25 0.79 3.32
CA ALA A 119 9.32 1.29 2.32
C ALA A 119 9.74 2.70 1.89
N THR A 120 9.86 2.93 0.58
CA THR A 120 10.33 4.20 0.02
C THR A 120 9.21 5.07 -0.51
N TRP A 121 7.99 4.53 -0.63
CA TRP A 121 6.92 5.17 -1.37
C TRP A 121 7.35 5.56 -2.79
N HIS A 122 6.48 6.21 -3.56
CA HIS A 122 6.74 6.47 -4.98
C HIS A 122 6.35 7.89 -5.45
N GLY A 123 6.24 8.85 -4.52
CA GLY A 123 6.07 10.28 -4.87
C GLY A 123 5.24 11.09 -3.88
N THR A 124 5.40 12.41 -3.95
CA THR A 124 4.59 13.35 -3.18
C THR A 124 3.15 13.36 -3.70
N PRO A 125 2.12 13.13 -2.85
CA PRO A 125 0.74 13.00 -3.31
C PRO A 125 0.16 14.32 -3.79
N LEU A 126 -0.23 14.42 -5.06
CA LEU A 126 -1.11 15.45 -5.59
C LEU A 126 -2.57 14.98 -5.55
N LYS A 127 -2.81 13.75 -6.00
CA LYS A 127 -4.11 13.08 -6.02
C LYS A 127 -4.45 12.49 -4.66
N THR A 128 -5.73 12.43 -4.32
CA THR A 128 -6.21 11.73 -3.12
C THR A 128 -5.80 10.26 -3.13
N LEU A 129 -5.47 9.73 -1.96
CA LEU A 129 -4.95 8.38 -1.76
C LEU A 129 -5.88 7.56 -0.86
N GLY A 130 -5.67 6.26 -0.84
CA GLY A 130 -6.26 5.36 0.12
C GLY A 130 -7.76 5.55 0.30
N PHE A 131 -8.18 5.75 1.53
CA PHE A 131 -9.59 6.00 1.88
C PHE A 131 -10.12 7.36 1.41
N ASP A 132 -9.28 8.35 1.17
CA ASP A 132 -9.71 9.65 0.64
C ASP A 132 -10.18 9.56 -0.81
N TYR A 133 -9.85 8.49 -1.51
CA TYR A 133 -10.25 8.23 -2.91
C TYR A 133 -11.26 7.10 -3.07
N MET A 134 -11.70 6.42 -2.04
CA MET A 134 -12.55 5.24 -2.18
C MET A 134 -11.94 4.16 -3.12
N ALA A 135 -10.60 3.97 -3.02
CA ALA A 135 -9.87 2.99 -3.83
C ALA A 135 -10.29 1.54 -3.49
N ASP A 136 -9.84 0.59 -4.32
CA ASP A 136 -10.03 -0.84 -4.06
C ASP A 136 -9.46 -1.21 -2.68
N GLU A 137 -10.32 -1.71 -1.81
CA GLU A 137 -9.99 -2.02 -0.41
C GLU A 137 -8.86 -3.03 -0.26
N TYR A 138 -8.68 -3.95 -1.22
CA TYR A 138 -7.57 -4.90 -1.20
C TYR A 138 -6.23 -4.19 -1.38
N VAL A 139 -6.18 -3.23 -2.30
CA VAL A 139 -4.99 -2.41 -2.54
C VAL A 139 -4.70 -1.56 -1.31
N VAL A 140 -5.71 -0.86 -0.79
CA VAL A 140 -5.58 -0.02 0.41
C VAL A 140 -5.12 -0.85 1.61
N GLY A 141 -5.75 -1.99 1.85
CA GLY A 141 -5.43 -2.86 2.98
C GLY A 141 -4.00 -3.40 2.92
N ASN A 142 -3.52 -3.85 1.75
CA ASN A 142 -2.15 -4.35 1.62
C ASN A 142 -1.10 -3.22 1.73
N GLN A 143 -1.40 -2.02 1.25
CA GLN A 143 -0.54 -0.86 1.42
C GLN A 143 -0.46 -0.43 2.89
N LYS A 144 -1.61 -0.34 3.58
CA LYS A 144 -1.67 -0.07 5.03
C LYS A 144 -0.82 -1.08 5.79
N ARG A 145 -0.96 -2.36 5.48
CA ARG A 145 -0.15 -3.43 6.02
C ARG A 145 1.34 -3.22 5.74
N GLY A 146 1.71 -2.79 4.53
CA GLY A 146 3.10 -2.48 4.15
C GLY A 146 3.72 -1.41 5.06
N PHE A 147 3.00 -0.35 5.35
CA PHE A 147 3.45 0.72 6.26
C PHE A 147 3.61 0.23 7.70
N THR A 148 2.67 -0.56 8.22
CA THR A 148 2.74 -1.08 9.58
C THR A 148 3.84 -2.14 9.77
N LEU A 149 4.24 -2.81 8.69
CA LEU A 149 5.30 -3.81 8.64
C LEU A 149 6.69 -3.21 8.60
N ALA A 150 6.82 -1.99 8.04
CA ALA A 150 8.11 -1.37 7.81
C ALA A 150 8.87 -1.09 9.13
N ASP A 151 10.19 -1.23 9.07
CA ASP A 151 11.10 -0.78 10.11
C ASP A 151 11.61 0.64 9.84
N LEU A 152 11.64 1.01 8.55
CA LEU A 152 12.07 2.32 8.09
C LEU A 152 11.18 2.78 6.93
N LEU A 153 10.70 4.00 7.03
CA LEU A 153 9.97 4.70 5.96
C LEU A 153 10.84 5.84 5.42
N ILE A 154 11.03 5.84 4.12
CA ILE A 154 11.78 6.90 3.42
C ILE A 154 10.76 7.81 2.76
N MET A 155 10.66 9.03 3.26
CA MET A 155 9.69 10.02 2.78
C MET A 155 10.43 11.24 2.20
N PRO A 156 9.99 11.76 1.04
CA PRO A 156 10.63 12.94 0.45
C PRO A 156 10.47 14.19 1.34
N ASN A 157 9.35 14.30 2.04
CA ASN A 157 8.99 15.45 2.87
C ASN A 157 7.91 15.08 3.90
N VAL A 158 7.71 15.95 4.87
CA VAL A 158 6.72 15.78 5.96
C VAL A 158 5.29 15.70 5.41
N TYR A 159 4.95 16.53 4.42
CA TYR A 159 3.63 16.53 3.81
C TYR A 159 3.25 15.15 3.25
N THR A 160 4.20 14.45 2.58
CA THR A 160 3.93 13.10 2.05
C THR A 160 3.52 12.13 3.15
N TRP A 161 4.22 12.18 4.30
CA TRP A 161 3.86 11.32 5.43
C TRP A 161 2.49 11.69 6.00
N GLU A 162 2.22 12.96 6.24
CA GLU A 162 0.92 13.42 6.75
C GLU A 162 -0.25 12.96 5.87
N ARG A 163 -0.10 13.00 4.55
CA ARG A 163 -1.14 12.52 3.64
C ARG A 163 -1.28 11.00 3.67
N ILE A 164 -0.18 10.26 3.71
CA ILE A 164 -0.18 8.80 3.83
C ILE A 164 -0.79 8.39 5.18
N GLU A 165 -0.34 8.98 6.28
CA GLU A 165 -0.83 8.67 7.63
C GLU A 165 -2.34 8.86 7.71
N HIS A 166 -2.85 10.00 7.21
CA HIS A 166 -4.28 10.30 7.18
C HIS A 166 -5.04 9.35 6.26
N SER A 167 -4.63 9.25 4.99
CA SER A 167 -5.39 8.52 3.95
C SER A 167 -5.42 7.01 4.15
N TYR A 168 -4.44 6.45 4.85
CA TYR A 168 -4.42 5.04 5.23
C TYR A 168 -4.77 4.79 6.70
N GLN A 169 -5.16 5.85 7.44
CA GLN A 169 -5.55 5.77 8.85
C GLN A 169 -4.48 5.05 9.69
N LEU A 170 -3.26 5.57 9.65
CA LEU A 170 -2.08 4.95 10.27
C LEU A 170 -1.72 5.56 11.63
N GLU A 171 -2.40 6.60 12.06
CA GLU A 171 -2.13 7.29 13.32
C GLU A 171 -2.06 6.31 14.49
N GLY A 172 -0.98 6.39 15.24
CA GLY A 172 -0.71 5.50 16.35
C GLY A 172 -0.47 4.02 15.99
N MET A 173 -0.37 3.64 14.72
CA MET A 173 -0.19 2.25 14.28
C MET A 173 1.21 1.93 13.77
N VAL A 174 1.98 2.93 13.33
CA VAL A 174 3.26 2.72 12.66
C VAL A 174 4.40 2.75 13.66
N HIS A 175 5.14 1.65 13.74
CA HIS A 175 6.35 1.52 14.58
C HIS A 175 7.63 1.91 13.85
N ALA A 176 7.55 2.09 12.53
CA ALA A 176 8.68 2.45 11.69
C ALA A 176 9.30 3.79 12.12
N ARG A 177 10.59 3.90 11.92
CA ARG A 177 11.29 5.19 11.94
C ARG A 177 11.12 5.84 10.57
N ILE A 178 10.97 7.15 10.53
CA ILE A 178 10.81 7.92 9.30
C ILE A 178 12.08 8.72 9.05
N VAL A 179 12.60 8.64 7.83
CA VAL A 179 13.71 9.48 7.36
C VAL A 179 13.19 10.42 6.29
N TYR A 180 13.32 11.72 6.54
CA TYR A 180 13.08 12.77 5.55
C TYR A 180 14.41 13.14 4.90
N GLY A 181 14.82 12.34 3.90
CA GLY A 181 16.14 12.44 3.27
C GLY A 181 16.10 12.81 1.78
N GLY A 182 14.99 13.31 1.30
CA GLY A 182 14.72 13.51 -0.13
C GLY A 182 14.37 12.20 -0.85
N SER A 183 14.08 12.31 -2.13
CA SER A 183 13.80 11.16 -2.99
C SER A 183 15.11 10.61 -3.57
N PRO A 184 15.50 9.35 -3.33
CA PRO A 184 16.71 8.76 -3.92
C PRO A 184 16.83 8.96 -5.44
N ARG A 185 15.71 8.85 -6.16
CA ARG A 185 15.61 9.05 -7.61
C ARG A 185 15.94 10.47 -8.06
N ASN A 186 15.69 11.46 -7.21
CA ASN A 186 15.92 12.87 -7.54
C ASN A 186 17.42 13.25 -7.54
N SER A 187 18.30 12.37 -7.00
CA SER A 187 19.74 12.63 -6.99
C SER A 187 20.31 12.90 -8.38
N VAL A 188 19.72 12.30 -9.42
CA VAL A 188 20.16 12.47 -10.81
C VAL A 188 19.97 13.91 -11.31
N PHE A 189 19.00 14.65 -10.81
CA PHE A 189 18.71 16.01 -11.22
C PHE A 189 19.79 17.04 -10.87
N PHE A 190 20.69 16.67 -9.98
CA PHE A 190 21.83 17.48 -9.56
C PHE A 190 23.14 17.05 -10.24
N ASP A 191 23.09 16.13 -11.22
CA ASP A 191 24.23 15.61 -11.97
C ASP A 191 24.25 16.22 -13.38
N GLU A 192 24.85 17.41 -13.50
CA GLU A 192 24.93 18.14 -14.76
C GLU A 192 25.84 17.47 -15.79
N GLU A 193 26.89 16.76 -15.35
CA GLU A 193 27.76 16.01 -16.27
C GLU A 193 26.97 14.89 -16.94
N ARG A 194 26.22 14.15 -16.18
CA ARG A 194 25.34 13.10 -16.67
C ARG A 194 24.25 13.65 -17.58
N ARG A 195 23.65 14.78 -17.23
CA ARG A 195 22.69 15.48 -18.07
C ARG A 195 23.25 15.78 -19.45
N ASN A 196 24.41 16.41 -19.49
CA ASN A 196 25.07 16.81 -20.75
C ASN A 196 25.46 15.59 -21.59
N ALA A 197 26.03 14.56 -20.98
CA ALA A 197 26.37 13.30 -21.65
C ALA A 197 25.15 12.66 -22.30
N LEU A 198 24.02 12.62 -21.59
CA LEU A 198 22.77 12.05 -22.12
C LEU A 198 22.21 12.87 -23.26
N ARG A 199 22.19 14.22 -23.16
CA ARG A 199 21.75 15.12 -24.23
C ARG A 199 22.56 14.94 -25.51
N HIS A 200 23.89 14.79 -25.39
CA HIS A 200 24.76 14.50 -26.53
C HIS A 200 24.45 13.14 -27.15
N SER A 201 24.29 12.08 -26.34
CA SER A 201 23.99 10.74 -26.83
C SER A 201 22.64 10.62 -27.54
N LEU A 202 21.66 11.46 -27.14
CA LEU A 202 20.34 11.53 -27.76
C LEU A 202 20.25 12.53 -28.92
N GLY A 203 21.34 13.22 -29.25
CA GLY A 203 21.40 14.19 -30.38
C GLY A 203 20.56 15.46 -30.15
N VAL A 204 20.37 15.88 -28.90
CA VAL A 204 19.54 17.02 -28.50
C VAL A 204 20.34 18.08 -27.74
N ALA A 205 21.67 18.08 -27.87
CA ALA A 205 22.53 19.00 -27.13
C ALA A 205 22.15 20.47 -27.36
N ASP A 206 21.82 20.83 -28.61
CA ASP A 206 21.48 22.20 -29.05
C ASP A 206 19.96 22.45 -29.11
N LYS A 207 19.14 21.50 -28.67
CA LYS A 207 17.67 21.63 -28.68
C LYS A 207 17.14 22.04 -27.32
N ARG A 208 16.03 22.74 -27.30
CA ARG A 208 15.21 22.89 -26.09
C ARG A 208 14.33 21.67 -25.91
N VAL A 209 14.64 20.87 -24.91
CA VAL A 209 13.99 19.59 -24.68
C VAL A 209 12.79 19.77 -23.74
N ILE A 210 11.62 19.43 -24.23
CA ILE A 210 10.37 19.43 -23.49
C ILE A 210 9.98 17.97 -23.24
N THR A 211 9.59 17.62 -22.02
CA THR A 211 9.07 16.29 -21.72
C THR A 211 7.60 16.39 -21.34
N TYR A 212 6.75 15.69 -22.07
CA TYR A 212 5.32 15.62 -21.78
C TYR A 212 4.95 14.29 -21.13
N LEU A 213 4.53 14.35 -19.86
CA LEU A 213 4.13 13.20 -19.04
C LEU A 213 2.68 13.35 -18.57
N PRO A 214 1.69 13.06 -19.43
CA PRO A 214 0.29 13.12 -19.04
C PRO A 214 -0.07 11.94 -18.10
N THR A 215 -0.95 12.22 -17.14
CA THR A 215 -1.58 11.15 -16.34
C THR A 215 -2.51 10.33 -17.22
N TRP A 216 -2.40 9.01 -17.13
CA TRP A 216 -3.36 8.12 -17.77
C TRP A 216 -4.74 8.27 -17.13
N ARG A 217 -5.78 8.45 -17.95
CA ARG A 217 -7.15 8.67 -17.49
C ARG A 217 -7.85 7.37 -17.05
N GLY A 218 -7.52 6.26 -17.70
CA GLY A 218 -8.01 4.91 -17.35
C GLY A 218 -9.50 4.84 -17.03
N LYS A 219 -9.85 4.03 -16.05
CA LYS A 219 -11.22 3.89 -15.54
C LYS A 219 -11.68 5.08 -14.67
N VAL A 220 -10.85 6.08 -14.46
CA VAL A 220 -11.13 7.22 -13.59
C VAL A 220 -12.09 8.20 -14.26
N ILE A 221 -12.05 8.27 -15.59
CA ILE A 221 -12.99 9.02 -16.41
C ILE A 221 -13.73 8.00 -17.26
N ASP A 222 -15.06 8.03 -17.20
CA ASP A 222 -15.93 7.14 -17.97
C ASP A 222 -15.95 7.58 -19.44
N VAL A 223 -14.82 7.39 -20.14
CA VAL A 223 -14.61 7.73 -21.55
C VAL A 223 -14.06 6.50 -22.26
N ASP A 224 -14.53 6.25 -23.47
CA ASP A 224 -14.01 5.21 -24.34
C ASP A 224 -12.49 5.41 -24.57
N ALA A 225 -11.69 4.37 -24.33
CA ALA A 225 -10.23 4.42 -24.49
C ALA A 225 -9.80 4.80 -25.91
N ARG A 226 -10.62 4.48 -26.92
CA ARG A 226 -10.38 4.87 -28.31
C ARG A 226 -10.60 6.37 -28.52
N ALA A 227 -11.70 6.91 -28.02
CA ALA A 227 -11.98 8.35 -28.09
C ALA A 227 -10.92 9.17 -27.35
N GLN A 228 -10.40 8.66 -26.24
CA GLN A 228 -9.27 9.30 -25.53
C GLN A 228 -8.00 9.31 -26.37
N SER A 229 -7.70 8.22 -27.08
CA SER A 229 -6.51 8.15 -27.93
C SER A 229 -6.62 9.06 -29.16
N GLU A 230 -7.80 9.13 -29.79
CA GLU A 230 -8.09 10.04 -30.91
C GLU A 230 -7.95 11.50 -30.45
N GLN A 231 -8.55 11.88 -29.32
CA GLN A 231 -8.42 13.23 -28.76
C GLN A 231 -6.96 13.59 -28.44
N LEU A 232 -6.18 12.65 -27.90
CA LEU A 232 -4.79 12.86 -27.59
C LEU A 232 -3.93 12.99 -28.85
N GLN A 233 -4.27 12.27 -29.95
CA GLN A 233 -3.59 12.41 -31.24
C GLN A 233 -3.82 13.79 -31.82
N ASP A 234 -5.07 14.25 -31.91
CA ASP A 234 -5.42 15.60 -32.41
C ASP A 234 -4.68 16.70 -31.61
N LEU A 235 -4.63 16.52 -30.28
CA LEU A 235 -3.96 17.44 -29.39
C LEU A 235 -2.44 17.51 -29.65
N LEU A 236 -1.80 16.35 -29.86
CA LEU A 236 -0.36 16.30 -30.17
C LEU A 236 -0.05 16.89 -31.53
N GLU A 237 -0.89 16.68 -32.53
CA GLU A 237 -0.75 17.30 -33.87
C GLU A 237 -0.87 18.82 -33.79
N GLU A 238 -1.85 19.32 -33.05
CA GLU A 238 -2.01 20.76 -32.84
C GLU A 238 -0.83 21.40 -32.10
N ILE A 239 -0.24 20.70 -31.13
CA ILE A 239 0.97 21.13 -30.42
C ILE A 239 2.16 21.12 -31.38
N ASP A 240 2.37 20.06 -32.18
CA ASP A 240 3.49 19.90 -33.11
C ASP A 240 3.56 21.01 -34.13
N ASP A 241 2.42 21.42 -34.70
CA ASP A 241 2.30 22.48 -35.68
C ASP A 241 2.71 23.87 -35.15
N ARG A 242 2.76 24.03 -33.82
CA ARG A 242 3.03 25.32 -33.15
C ARG A 242 4.36 25.39 -32.41
N LEU A 243 5.09 24.26 -32.30
CA LEU A 243 6.42 24.26 -31.69
C LEU A 243 7.47 24.92 -32.60
N ASP A 244 8.43 25.58 -31.98
CA ASP A 244 9.51 26.22 -32.70
C ASP A 244 10.58 25.18 -33.12
N ASP A 245 11.34 25.47 -34.20
CA ASP A 245 12.28 24.50 -34.81
C ASP A 245 13.44 24.05 -33.88
N ASP A 246 13.75 24.83 -32.86
CA ASP A 246 14.75 24.51 -31.86
C ASP A 246 14.19 23.65 -30.71
N MET A 247 12.88 23.39 -30.66
CA MET A 247 12.21 22.58 -29.63
C MET A 247 12.08 21.12 -30.07
N VAL A 248 12.19 20.24 -29.11
CA VAL A 248 11.81 18.81 -29.22
C VAL A 248 10.99 18.38 -28.01
N LEU A 249 9.86 17.75 -28.26
CA LEU A 249 8.98 17.24 -27.21
C LEU A 249 9.01 15.71 -27.15
N TRP A 250 9.43 15.18 -26.03
CA TRP A 250 9.37 13.73 -25.72
C TRP A 250 8.05 13.39 -25.02
N ALA A 251 7.19 12.64 -25.70
CA ALA A 251 5.90 12.23 -25.16
C ALA A 251 6.00 10.85 -24.49
N LYS A 252 5.85 10.79 -23.16
CA LYS A 252 5.77 9.52 -22.40
C LYS A 252 4.31 9.14 -22.23
N LEU A 253 3.81 8.37 -23.17
CA LEU A 253 2.41 7.93 -23.21
C LEU A 253 2.25 6.55 -22.56
N HIS A 254 1.06 6.27 -22.03
CA HIS A 254 0.75 4.94 -21.47
C HIS A 254 0.82 3.86 -22.56
N ARG A 255 1.24 2.63 -22.21
CA ARG A 255 1.43 1.51 -23.16
C ARG A 255 0.22 1.26 -24.06
N LEU A 256 -1.00 1.42 -23.55
CA LEU A 256 -2.22 1.24 -24.34
C LEU A 256 -2.38 2.34 -25.41
N ASN A 257 -1.96 3.56 -25.13
CA ASN A 257 -2.00 4.64 -26.10
C ASN A 257 -0.86 4.53 -27.14
N HIS A 258 0.30 3.98 -26.75
CA HIS A 258 1.45 3.81 -27.66
C HIS A 258 1.17 2.94 -28.89
N GLN A 259 0.22 2.00 -28.80
CA GLN A 259 -0.16 1.14 -29.92
C GLN A 259 -1.16 1.80 -30.86
N GLN A 260 -1.79 2.89 -30.47
CA GLN A 260 -2.86 3.55 -31.21
C GLN A 260 -2.42 4.90 -31.79
N LEU A 261 -1.42 5.56 -31.16
CA LEU A 261 -0.95 6.87 -31.56
C LEU A 261 0.16 6.78 -32.63
N GLN A 262 0.07 7.62 -33.65
CA GLN A 262 1.03 7.72 -34.75
C GLN A 262 1.89 8.99 -34.58
N LEU A 263 3.09 8.84 -34.02
CA LEU A 263 4.01 9.97 -33.83
C LEU A 263 4.99 10.17 -35.01
N GLY A 264 5.09 9.20 -35.94
CA GLY A 264 6.14 9.18 -36.97
C GLY A 264 6.02 10.24 -38.06
N HIS A 265 4.90 10.94 -38.15
CA HIS A 265 4.70 12.05 -39.09
C HIS A 265 4.91 13.45 -38.44
N LEU A 266 5.02 13.50 -37.11
CA LEU A 266 5.25 14.76 -36.37
C LEU A 266 6.70 15.19 -36.49
N ARG A 267 6.95 16.52 -36.52
CA ARG A 267 8.27 17.11 -36.74
C ARG A 267 9.04 17.34 -35.45
N HIS A 268 8.36 17.74 -34.41
CA HIS A 268 8.92 18.17 -33.13
C HIS A 268 8.61 17.18 -32.00
N ILE A 269 7.53 16.38 -32.13
CA ILE A 269 7.09 15.44 -31.11
C ILE A 269 7.55 14.03 -31.45
N VAL A 270 8.29 13.44 -30.54
CA VAL A 270 8.80 12.07 -30.66
C VAL A 270 8.49 11.25 -29.41
N ALA A 271 8.51 9.94 -29.54
CA ALA A 271 8.32 9.05 -28.40
C ALA A 271 9.41 9.28 -27.35
N PHE A 272 9.02 9.16 -26.09
CA PHE A 272 9.95 9.21 -24.96
C PHE A 272 11.06 8.14 -25.12
N PRO A 273 12.35 8.49 -24.92
CA PRO A 273 13.46 7.55 -25.05
C PRO A 273 13.26 6.26 -24.29
N GLN A 274 13.34 5.13 -24.99
CA GLN A 274 13.11 3.78 -24.43
C GLN A 274 14.43 3.15 -23.96
N GLY A 275 14.35 2.21 -23.02
CA GLY A 275 15.53 1.49 -22.50
C GLY A 275 16.38 2.31 -21.53
N LEU A 276 15.92 3.48 -21.14
CA LEU A 276 16.55 4.37 -20.17
C LEU A 276 15.68 4.55 -18.92
N ASP A 277 16.31 4.89 -17.80
CA ASP A 277 15.58 5.29 -16.61
C ASP A 277 14.83 6.61 -16.85
N THR A 278 13.59 6.67 -16.39
CA THR A 278 12.73 7.85 -16.58
C THR A 278 13.34 9.13 -15.99
N TYR A 279 13.99 9.04 -14.84
CA TYR A 279 14.57 10.19 -14.16
C TYR A 279 15.83 10.71 -14.85
N ASP A 280 16.60 9.82 -15.51
CA ASP A 280 17.70 10.24 -16.38
C ASP A 280 17.20 11.04 -17.59
N VAL A 281 16.15 10.55 -18.25
CA VAL A 281 15.55 11.25 -19.40
C VAL A 281 14.94 12.59 -18.96
N LEU A 282 14.27 12.60 -17.80
CA LEU A 282 13.77 13.86 -17.21
C LEU A 282 14.90 14.82 -16.86
N ASN A 283 16.06 14.34 -16.42
CA ASN A 283 17.21 15.20 -16.17
C ASN A 283 17.71 15.88 -17.44
N ALA A 284 17.61 15.23 -18.61
CA ALA A 284 17.96 15.83 -19.90
C ALA A 284 16.98 16.93 -20.36
N ALA A 285 15.76 17.00 -19.82
CA ALA A 285 14.76 17.97 -20.20
C ALA A 285 15.05 19.37 -19.65
N ASP A 286 14.64 20.39 -20.41
CA ASP A 286 14.63 21.79 -19.99
C ASP A 286 13.27 22.19 -19.42
N VAL A 287 12.20 21.56 -19.91
CA VAL A 287 10.82 21.85 -19.52
C VAL A 287 10.08 20.53 -19.23
N LEU A 288 9.34 20.50 -18.14
CA LEU A 288 8.34 19.47 -17.87
C LEU A 288 6.94 20.00 -18.17
N VAL A 289 6.23 19.35 -19.07
CA VAL A 289 4.78 19.49 -19.25
C VAL A 289 4.12 18.28 -18.62
N SER A 290 3.26 18.49 -17.66
CA SER A 290 2.53 17.42 -16.98
C SER A 290 1.15 17.92 -16.54
N ASP A 291 0.41 17.11 -15.84
CA ASP A 291 -0.94 17.45 -15.37
C ASP A 291 -1.11 17.13 -13.88
N TYR A 292 -1.76 16.01 -13.55
CA TYR A 292 -2.04 15.59 -12.17
C TYR A 292 -1.02 14.57 -11.65
N SER A 293 0.19 14.58 -12.17
CA SER A 293 1.24 13.63 -11.80
C SER A 293 2.12 14.16 -10.66
N SER A 294 2.51 13.28 -9.74
CA SER A 294 3.47 13.60 -8.67
C SER A 294 4.88 13.95 -9.18
N VAL A 295 5.19 13.64 -10.45
CA VAL A 295 6.49 13.94 -11.07
C VAL A 295 6.82 15.42 -11.06
N LEU A 296 5.81 16.31 -11.02
CA LEU A 296 6.02 17.75 -10.90
C LEU A 296 6.80 18.12 -9.62
N PHE A 297 6.52 17.43 -8.49
CA PHE A 297 7.25 17.66 -7.24
C PHE A 297 8.70 17.20 -7.35
N ASP A 298 8.92 16.08 -8.03
CA ASP A 298 10.27 15.56 -8.26
C ASP A 298 11.08 16.52 -9.14
N PHE A 299 10.53 16.92 -10.28
CA PHE A 299 11.21 17.81 -11.22
C PHE A 299 11.42 19.22 -10.65
N ALA A 300 10.59 19.65 -9.71
CA ALA A 300 10.69 20.97 -9.08
C ALA A 300 12.04 21.22 -8.38
N CYS A 301 12.78 20.19 -7.94
CA CYS A 301 14.11 20.37 -7.37
C CYS A 301 15.13 20.90 -8.37
N THR A 302 14.88 20.78 -9.68
CA THR A 302 15.74 21.32 -10.76
C THR A 302 15.62 22.83 -10.92
N ARG A 303 14.56 23.45 -10.44
CA ARG A 303 14.18 24.85 -10.69
C ARG A 303 13.91 25.17 -12.17
N ARG A 304 13.92 24.19 -13.06
CA ARG A 304 13.58 24.33 -14.46
C ARG A 304 12.08 24.53 -14.61
N LYS A 305 11.65 24.95 -15.79
CA LYS A 305 10.27 25.25 -16.11
C LYS A 305 9.36 24.03 -15.98
N ILE A 306 8.23 24.23 -15.32
CA ILE A 306 7.13 23.26 -15.22
C ILE A 306 5.88 23.95 -15.76
N VAL A 307 5.12 23.28 -16.62
CA VAL A 307 3.83 23.74 -17.14
C VAL A 307 2.79 22.67 -16.84
N LEU A 308 1.68 23.07 -16.22
CA LEU A 308 0.55 22.18 -15.94
C LEU A 308 -0.44 22.25 -17.11
N PHE A 309 -0.49 21.20 -17.91
CA PHE A 309 -1.40 21.10 -19.04
C PHE A 309 -2.61 20.27 -18.69
N CYS A 310 -3.66 20.92 -18.23
CA CYS A 310 -4.85 20.32 -17.63
C CYS A 310 -6.12 20.60 -18.46
N TYR A 311 -6.17 20.14 -19.71
CA TYR A 311 -7.27 20.39 -20.65
C TYR A 311 -8.64 19.85 -20.16
N ASP A 312 -8.64 18.90 -19.23
CA ASP A 312 -9.83 18.29 -18.61
C ASP A 312 -9.99 18.68 -17.11
N TYR A 313 -9.38 19.79 -16.68
CA TYR A 313 -9.22 20.21 -15.29
C TYR A 313 -10.47 20.02 -14.42
N ARG A 314 -11.61 20.61 -14.83
CA ARG A 314 -12.84 20.59 -14.02
C ARG A 314 -13.40 19.18 -13.84
N GLN A 315 -13.28 18.33 -14.85
CA GLN A 315 -13.75 16.97 -14.83
C GLN A 315 -12.87 16.10 -13.96
N TYR A 316 -11.56 16.19 -14.14
CA TYR A 316 -10.60 15.35 -13.42
C TYR A 316 -10.61 15.62 -11.91
N VAL A 317 -10.52 16.87 -11.49
CA VAL A 317 -10.53 17.24 -10.06
C VAL A 317 -11.82 16.78 -9.35
N ARG A 318 -12.97 16.88 -10.04
CA ARG A 318 -14.25 16.46 -9.48
C ARG A 318 -14.37 14.94 -9.33
N GLN A 319 -13.84 14.17 -10.28
CA GLN A 319 -13.99 12.71 -10.30
C GLN A 319 -12.92 11.98 -9.50
N ARG A 320 -11.67 12.46 -9.56
CA ARG A 320 -10.53 11.79 -8.94
C ARG A 320 -10.16 12.38 -7.58
N GLY A 321 -10.36 13.67 -7.38
CA GLY A 321 -9.92 14.41 -6.21
C GLY A 321 -8.41 14.70 -6.19
N CYS A 322 -8.06 15.86 -5.66
CA CYS A 322 -6.68 16.29 -5.44
C CYS A 322 -6.55 16.91 -4.06
N TYR A 323 -5.40 16.75 -3.41
CA TYR A 323 -5.09 17.41 -2.13
C TYR A 323 -4.78 18.88 -2.29
N PHE A 324 -4.37 19.28 -3.49
CA PHE A 324 -4.20 20.67 -3.89
C PHE A 324 -5.03 20.95 -5.13
N ASP A 325 -5.52 22.15 -5.21
CA ASP A 325 -5.96 22.71 -6.48
C ASP A 325 -4.72 22.97 -7.37
N PRO A 326 -4.57 22.34 -8.54
CA PRO A 326 -3.47 22.63 -9.47
C PRO A 326 -3.28 24.13 -9.75
N ALA A 327 -4.35 24.92 -9.74
CA ALA A 327 -4.29 26.37 -9.91
C ALA A 327 -3.59 27.13 -8.77
N GLN A 328 -3.37 26.49 -7.62
CA GLN A 328 -2.64 27.07 -6.47
C GLN A 328 -1.14 26.73 -6.47
N LEU A 329 -0.70 25.92 -7.43
CA LEU A 329 0.71 25.59 -7.57
C LEU A 329 1.46 26.73 -8.28
N PRO A 330 2.77 26.92 -8.02
CA PRO A 330 3.53 28.04 -8.58
C PRO A 330 3.92 27.84 -10.06
N PHE A 331 3.15 27.08 -10.80
CA PHE A 331 3.40 26.72 -12.19
C PHE A 331 2.28 27.20 -13.09
N PRO A 332 2.56 27.66 -14.34
CA PRO A 332 1.53 28.01 -15.30
C PRO A 332 0.53 26.86 -15.48
N LEU A 333 -0.77 27.15 -15.32
CA LEU A 333 -1.87 26.23 -15.58
C LEU A 333 -2.49 26.55 -16.94
N CYS A 334 -2.37 25.62 -17.89
CA CYS A 334 -2.86 25.72 -19.25
C CYS A 334 -4.00 24.73 -19.47
N THR A 335 -5.10 25.16 -20.08
CA THR A 335 -6.28 24.33 -20.36
C THR A 335 -6.53 24.11 -21.86
N ASP A 336 -5.75 24.76 -22.72
CA ASP A 336 -5.78 24.70 -24.17
C ASP A 336 -4.36 24.80 -24.76
N VAL A 337 -4.23 24.51 -26.04
CA VAL A 337 -2.93 24.50 -26.72
C VAL A 337 -2.35 25.91 -26.85
N ASP A 338 -3.18 26.95 -27.05
CA ASP A 338 -2.71 28.33 -27.14
C ASP A 338 -1.96 28.75 -25.86
N SER A 339 -2.61 28.56 -24.71
CA SER A 339 -2.01 28.84 -23.40
C SER A 339 -0.76 27.99 -23.11
N LEU A 340 -0.74 26.74 -23.57
CA LEU A 340 0.43 25.88 -23.43
C LEU A 340 1.61 26.41 -24.23
N VAL A 341 1.42 26.76 -25.52
CA VAL A 341 2.48 27.26 -26.39
C VAL A 341 3.01 28.60 -25.89
N ASP A 342 2.13 29.49 -25.44
CA ASP A 342 2.53 30.77 -24.84
C ASP A 342 3.35 30.56 -23.56
N ALA A 343 2.94 29.60 -22.73
CA ALA A 343 3.69 29.21 -21.53
C ALA A 343 5.07 28.63 -21.90
N LEU A 344 5.18 27.82 -22.94
CA LEU A 344 6.46 27.27 -23.40
C LEU A 344 7.42 28.35 -23.88
N ARG A 345 6.91 29.39 -24.54
CA ARG A 345 7.70 30.54 -25.05
C ARG A 345 8.06 31.59 -24.00
N SER A 346 7.29 31.62 -22.89
CA SER A 346 7.56 32.60 -21.81
C SER A 346 8.93 32.32 -21.14
N PRO A 347 9.51 33.27 -20.39
CA PRO A 347 10.79 33.06 -19.69
C PRO A 347 10.82 31.84 -18.82
N ASP A 348 12.00 31.22 -18.72
CA ASP A 348 12.21 30.02 -17.93
C ASP A 348 12.26 30.27 -16.41
N GLY A 349 11.95 29.22 -15.67
CA GLY A 349 12.03 29.23 -14.23
C GLY A 349 10.69 29.49 -13.52
N TRP A 350 10.74 29.35 -12.25
CA TRP A 350 9.67 29.63 -11.28
C TRP A 350 10.30 29.88 -9.91
N GLU A 351 9.67 30.68 -9.09
CA GLU A 351 10.16 31.01 -7.75
C GLU A 351 9.02 30.92 -6.74
N ASP A 352 9.14 30.00 -5.80
CA ASP A 352 8.32 29.90 -4.60
C ASP A 352 9.12 29.22 -3.48
N ALA A 353 9.65 30.04 -2.57
CA ALA A 353 10.46 29.55 -1.47
C ALA A 353 9.68 28.64 -0.51
N ALA A 354 8.39 28.92 -0.32
CA ALA A 354 7.54 28.10 0.54
C ALA A 354 7.27 26.71 -0.06
N PHE A 355 7.04 26.66 -1.38
CA PHE A 355 6.90 25.38 -2.10
C PHE A 355 8.18 24.55 -1.99
N VAL A 356 9.34 25.17 -2.22
CA VAL A 356 10.62 24.48 -2.13
C VAL A 356 10.89 23.95 -0.74
N GLN A 357 10.73 24.78 0.27
CA GLN A 357 10.92 24.37 1.67
C GLN A 357 10.00 23.23 2.06
N ARG A 358 8.78 23.22 1.54
CA ARG A 358 7.77 22.21 1.87
C ARG A 358 7.99 20.87 1.17
N PHE A 359 8.42 20.87 -0.09
CA PHE A 359 8.38 19.66 -0.93
C PHE A 359 9.73 19.13 -1.37
N VAL A 360 10.75 19.96 -1.57
CA VAL A 360 12.02 19.55 -2.18
C VAL A 360 13.27 19.94 -1.40
N ALA A 361 13.13 20.43 -0.17
CA ALA A 361 14.24 20.94 0.64
C ALA A 361 15.32 19.88 0.98
N HIS A 362 14.96 18.59 0.93
CA HIS A 362 15.86 17.49 1.27
C HIS A 362 16.51 16.82 0.05
N ASP A 363 16.11 17.21 -1.17
CA ASP A 363 16.68 16.65 -2.38
C ASP A 363 18.11 17.18 -2.63
N SER A 364 19.02 16.30 -3.03
CA SER A 364 20.41 16.63 -3.33
C SER A 364 21.09 15.54 -4.16
N LEU A 365 22.24 15.86 -4.76
CA LEU A 365 23.08 14.89 -5.47
C LEU A 365 23.41 13.65 -4.64
N HIS A 366 23.51 13.79 -3.33
CA HIS A 366 23.93 12.73 -2.43
C HIS A 366 22.78 12.05 -1.67
N ALA A 367 21.51 12.40 -1.93
CA ALA A 367 20.38 11.86 -1.18
C ALA A 367 20.34 10.31 -1.23
N CYS A 368 20.48 9.71 -2.41
CA CYS A 368 20.52 8.25 -2.55
C CYS A 368 21.71 7.61 -1.81
N ARG A 369 22.93 8.16 -2.01
CA ARG A 369 24.15 7.68 -1.35
C ARG A 369 24.05 7.77 0.18
N ASN A 370 23.60 8.90 0.70
CA ASN A 370 23.45 9.12 2.14
C ASN A 370 22.43 8.15 2.75
N LEU A 371 21.35 7.89 2.03
CA LEU A 371 20.35 6.91 2.45
C LEU A 371 20.92 5.48 2.46
N CYS A 372 21.61 5.06 1.42
CA CYS A 372 22.24 3.74 1.39
C CYS A 372 23.29 3.60 2.50
N ALA A 373 24.11 4.62 2.74
CA ALA A 373 25.07 4.64 3.84
C ALA A 373 24.36 4.53 5.21
N HIS A 374 23.27 5.29 5.43
CA HIS A 374 22.46 5.21 6.64
C HIS A 374 21.93 3.79 6.91
N ILE A 375 21.48 3.10 5.87
CA ILE A 375 20.91 1.76 5.97
C ILE A 375 22.00 0.70 6.22
N PHE A 376 23.14 0.79 5.53
CA PHE A 376 24.18 -0.24 5.52
C PHE A 376 25.42 0.08 6.36
N GLY A 377 25.27 0.81 7.43
CA GLY A 377 26.29 0.96 8.47
C GLY A 377 27.17 2.20 8.37
N GLY A 378 26.90 3.11 7.42
CA GLY A 378 27.57 4.41 7.32
C GLY A 378 26.95 5.50 8.22
N PRO A 379 27.22 6.78 7.91
CA PRO A 379 26.69 7.92 8.64
C PRO A 379 25.16 7.88 8.74
N LYS A 380 24.63 8.28 9.90
CA LYS A 380 23.19 8.20 10.16
C LYS A 380 22.48 9.49 9.79
N LEU A 381 21.39 9.37 9.07
CA LEU A 381 20.42 10.44 8.87
C LEU A 381 19.52 10.59 10.09
N HIS A 382 18.89 11.73 10.22
CA HIS A 382 17.93 11.97 11.30
C HIS A 382 16.69 11.10 11.09
N GLU A 383 16.34 10.34 12.14
CA GLU A 383 15.15 9.48 12.17
C GLU A 383 14.10 10.09 13.09
N VAL A 384 12.88 10.21 12.58
CA VAL A 384 11.72 10.65 13.37
C VAL A 384 10.91 9.41 13.76
N ARG A 385 10.52 9.34 15.03
CA ARG A 385 9.59 8.31 15.52
C ARG A 385 8.22 8.91 15.73
N GLN A 386 7.21 8.24 15.26
CA GLN A 386 5.84 8.59 15.59
C GLN A 386 5.51 8.12 17.02
N PRO A 387 4.73 8.90 17.77
CA PRO A 387 4.27 8.48 19.08
C PRO A 387 3.31 7.31 18.92
N VAL A 388 3.75 6.14 19.37
CA VAL A 388 2.96 4.92 19.39
C VAL A 388 2.84 4.46 20.81
N ASP A 389 1.61 4.38 21.34
CA ASP A 389 1.35 3.69 22.60
C ASP A 389 0.70 2.32 22.31
N PRO A 390 1.50 1.26 22.15
CA PRO A 390 0.98 -0.06 21.82
C PRO A 390 0.19 -0.67 22.98
N THR A 391 0.32 -0.14 24.21
CA THR A 391 -0.25 -0.74 25.42
C THR A 391 -1.69 -0.31 25.70
N ARG A 392 -2.25 0.61 24.90
CA ARG A 392 -3.60 1.16 25.11
C ARG A 392 -4.57 0.92 23.96
N ARG A 393 -4.30 -0.07 23.11
CA ARG A 393 -5.10 -0.32 21.92
C ARG A 393 -6.09 -1.46 22.09
N VAL A 394 -7.29 -1.23 21.58
CA VAL A 394 -8.36 -2.22 21.54
C VAL A 394 -8.61 -2.62 20.11
N LEU A 395 -8.39 -3.88 19.76
CA LEU A 395 -8.75 -4.44 18.46
C LEU A 395 -10.22 -4.85 18.51
N CYS A 396 -11.03 -4.24 17.66
CA CYS A 396 -12.45 -4.55 17.54
C CYS A 396 -12.74 -5.23 16.21
N PHE A 397 -13.10 -6.52 16.23
CA PHE A 397 -13.60 -7.21 15.05
C PHE A 397 -15.12 -7.16 15.04
N VAL A 398 -15.69 -6.42 14.09
CA VAL A 398 -17.13 -6.14 14.02
C VAL A 398 -17.88 -7.01 13.00
N GLY A 399 -17.15 -7.93 12.32
CA GLY A 399 -17.76 -8.81 11.31
C GLY A 399 -18.21 -8.05 10.07
N GLU A 400 -19.47 -8.24 9.72
CA GLU A 400 -20.08 -7.59 8.56
C GLU A 400 -20.63 -6.22 8.94
N LEU A 401 -20.21 -5.17 8.22
CA LEU A 401 -20.74 -3.82 8.40
C LEU A 401 -22.05 -3.69 7.64
N ASN A 402 -23.17 -4.02 8.29
CA ASN A 402 -24.50 -3.82 7.75
C ASN A 402 -25.06 -2.46 8.20
N LYS A 403 -25.84 -1.79 7.31
CA LYS A 403 -26.66 -0.65 7.76
C LYS A 403 -27.72 -1.13 8.74
N GLY A 404 -27.80 -0.48 9.90
CA GLY A 404 -28.89 -0.72 10.81
C GLY A 404 -28.59 -0.21 12.22
N LYS A 405 -29.63 -0.03 13.00
CA LYS A 405 -29.56 0.40 14.40
C LYS A 405 -28.60 -0.45 15.24
N GLU A 406 -28.44 -1.73 14.89
CA GLU A 406 -27.57 -2.67 15.59
C GLU A 406 -26.09 -2.31 15.43
N THR A 407 -25.66 -1.99 14.21
CA THR A 407 -24.28 -1.59 13.96
C THR A 407 -23.99 -0.23 14.61
N ASP A 408 -24.91 0.70 14.53
CA ASP A 408 -24.79 2.03 15.14
C ASP A 408 -24.68 1.93 16.67
N ALA A 409 -25.53 1.12 17.30
CA ALA A 409 -25.50 0.87 18.73
C ALA A 409 -24.20 0.21 19.19
N LEU A 410 -23.70 -0.75 18.41
CA LEU A 410 -22.41 -1.41 18.68
C LEU A 410 -21.25 -0.42 18.61
N PHE A 411 -21.17 0.38 17.57
CA PHE A 411 -20.13 1.41 17.44
C PHE A 411 -20.21 2.45 18.55
N HIS A 412 -21.41 2.88 18.91
CA HIS A 412 -21.60 3.78 20.05
C HIS A 412 -21.07 3.15 21.35
N TYR A 413 -21.44 1.90 21.62
CA TYR A 413 -20.94 1.16 22.78
C TYR A 413 -19.41 1.05 22.81
N LEU A 414 -18.79 0.70 21.68
CA LEU A 414 -17.32 0.58 21.59
C LEU A 414 -16.65 1.93 21.87
N ARG A 415 -17.19 3.01 21.33
CA ARG A 415 -16.66 4.36 21.55
C ARG A 415 -16.77 4.81 22.99
N GLU A 416 -17.94 4.64 23.60
CA GLU A 416 -18.18 5.04 24.99
C GLU A 416 -17.39 4.17 25.98
N THR A 417 -17.22 2.88 25.67
CA THR A 417 -16.54 1.95 26.58
C THR A 417 -15.02 2.07 26.52
N PHE A 418 -14.45 2.30 25.33
CA PHE A 418 -13.00 2.23 25.12
C PHE A 418 -12.35 3.55 24.68
N GLY A 419 -13.13 4.51 24.21
CA GLY A 419 -12.64 5.72 23.54
C GLY A 419 -12.42 5.54 22.05
N ALA A 420 -12.78 6.54 21.25
CA ALA A 420 -12.68 6.50 19.79
C ALA A 420 -11.22 6.40 19.31
N ASP A 421 -10.30 7.07 20.00
CA ASP A 421 -8.87 7.11 19.73
C ASP A 421 -8.11 5.81 20.06
N ARG A 422 -8.78 4.88 20.77
CA ARG A 422 -8.19 3.60 21.21
C ARG A 422 -8.71 2.40 20.45
N CYS A 423 -9.82 2.53 19.75
CA CYS A 423 -10.47 1.44 19.03
C CYS A 423 -9.92 1.32 17.61
N PHE A 424 -9.38 0.14 17.27
CA PHE A 424 -8.95 -0.23 15.92
C PHE A 424 -9.95 -1.23 15.36
N ILE A 425 -10.77 -0.78 14.43
CA ILE A 425 -11.86 -1.58 13.88
C ILE A 425 -11.34 -2.41 12.71
N THR A 426 -11.56 -3.71 12.76
CA THR A 426 -11.36 -4.62 11.63
C THR A 426 -12.68 -5.30 11.25
N TYR A 427 -12.88 -5.54 9.98
CA TYR A 427 -14.12 -6.09 9.43
C TYR A 427 -13.89 -6.98 8.21
N MET A 428 -14.93 -7.69 7.77
CA MET A 428 -14.87 -8.58 6.61
C MET A 428 -14.96 -7.81 5.30
N ASN A 429 -14.09 -8.13 4.38
CA ASN A 429 -13.87 -7.38 3.13
C ASN A 429 -14.92 -7.62 2.03
N HIS A 430 -15.49 -8.82 1.97
CA HIS A 430 -16.31 -9.22 0.83
C HIS A 430 -17.63 -8.44 0.67
N LEU A 431 -18.01 -7.66 1.65
CA LEU A 431 -19.23 -6.84 1.63
C LEU A 431 -18.95 -5.37 1.27
N PHE A 432 -17.70 -5.02 1.10
CA PHE A 432 -17.26 -3.63 0.98
C PHE A 432 -17.78 -2.93 -0.27
N LYS A 433 -17.79 -3.58 -1.42
CA LYS A 433 -18.26 -2.99 -2.68
C LYS A 433 -19.68 -2.41 -2.62
N THR A 434 -20.52 -2.98 -1.77
CA THR A 434 -21.90 -2.52 -1.60
C THR A 434 -22.07 -1.50 -0.48
N HIS A 435 -21.05 -1.28 0.38
CA HIS A 435 -21.21 -0.54 1.63
C HIS A 435 -20.16 0.55 1.87
N TYR A 436 -19.19 0.74 0.95
CA TYR A 436 -18.12 1.73 1.10
C TYR A 436 -18.66 3.16 1.29
N GLU A 437 -19.60 3.56 0.45
CA GLU A 437 -20.32 4.85 0.61
C GLU A 437 -21.02 4.98 1.97
N ARG A 438 -21.34 3.84 2.60
CA ARG A 438 -22.01 3.79 3.88
C ARG A 438 -21.07 3.91 5.07
N LEU A 439 -19.80 3.47 4.96
CA LEU A 439 -18.79 3.66 6.00
C LEU A 439 -18.53 5.14 6.28
N TRP A 440 -18.46 5.95 5.22
CA TRP A 440 -18.32 7.39 5.33
C TRP A 440 -19.58 8.09 5.85
N GLN A 441 -20.73 7.44 5.80
CA GLN A 441 -21.99 7.94 6.36
C GLN A 441 -22.12 7.70 7.87
N PHE A 442 -21.23 6.86 8.48
CA PHE A 442 -21.19 6.71 9.92
C PHE A 442 -20.41 7.87 10.53
N PRO A 443 -21.05 8.76 11.33
CA PRO A 443 -20.39 9.95 11.87
C PRO A 443 -19.13 9.67 12.69
N PHE A 444 -18.99 8.44 13.20
CA PHE A 444 -17.88 7.99 14.01
C PHE A 444 -16.94 6.98 13.30
N ALA A 445 -17.31 6.44 12.16
CA ALA A 445 -16.40 5.62 11.35
C ALA A 445 -15.18 6.43 10.88
N CYS A 446 -15.37 7.73 10.64
CA CYS A 446 -14.30 8.68 10.35
C CYS A 446 -13.44 9.03 11.58
N GLN A 447 -13.89 8.71 12.79
CA GLN A 447 -13.21 9.03 14.04
C GLN A 447 -12.50 7.83 14.66
N VAL A 448 -12.77 6.62 14.16
CA VAL A 448 -12.18 5.38 14.66
C VAL A 448 -11.24 4.80 13.61
N PRO A 449 -9.94 4.64 13.91
CA PRO A 449 -9.01 4.01 12.97
C PRO A 449 -9.51 2.62 12.58
N MET A 450 -9.70 2.37 11.27
CA MET A 450 -10.18 1.09 10.76
C MET A 450 -9.04 0.24 10.23
N TYR A 451 -9.04 -1.02 10.61
CA TYR A 451 -8.12 -2.02 10.10
C TYR A 451 -8.90 -2.96 9.18
N MET A 452 -8.62 -2.91 7.89
CA MET A 452 -9.28 -3.79 6.93
C MET A 452 -8.75 -5.22 7.06
N TYR A 453 -9.65 -6.14 7.34
CA TYR A 453 -9.40 -7.55 7.14
C TYR A 453 -9.31 -7.82 5.64
N GLN A 454 -8.13 -8.16 5.17
CA GLN A 454 -7.98 -8.61 3.79
C GLN A 454 -8.53 -10.02 3.71
N GLY A 455 -9.67 -10.21 3.09
CA GLY A 455 -10.36 -11.50 2.93
C GLY A 455 -9.61 -12.55 2.13
N TYR A 456 -8.29 -12.59 2.26
CA TYR A 456 -7.51 -13.72 1.82
C TYR A 456 -7.85 -14.91 2.71
N TYR A 457 -8.26 -15.98 2.08
CA TYR A 457 -8.47 -17.26 2.73
C TYR A 457 -7.29 -17.55 3.64
N ALA A 458 -7.57 -17.99 4.86
CA ALA A 458 -6.53 -18.51 5.74
C ALA A 458 -5.78 -19.61 5.01
N HIS A 459 -4.49 -19.49 4.97
CA HIS A 459 -3.65 -20.50 4.37
C HIS A 459 -3.39 -21.63 5.38
N PHE A 460 -3.42 -22.85 4.87
CA PHE A 460 -3.20 -24.04 5.66
C PHE A 460 -1.97 -24.79 5.18
N LEU A 461 -1.12 -25.18 6.12
CA LEU A 461 -0.11 -26.20 5.87
C LEU A 461 -0.77 -27.59 5.75
N PRO A 462 -0.15 -28.57 5.11
CA PRO A 462 -0.72 -29.92 4.98
C PRO A 462 -1.16 -30.52 6.32
N GLN A 463 -0.33 -30.43 7.36
CA GLN A 463 -0.64 -30.93 8.70
C GLN A 463 -1.83 -30.19 9.35
N GLU A 464 -2.00 -28.92 9.05
CA GLU A 464 -3.13 -28.12 9.58
C GLU A 464 -4.45 -28.48 8.90
N ARG A 465 -4.41 -28.80 7.58
CA ARG A 465 -5.58 -29.36 6.88
C ARG A 465 -5.96 -30.71 7.46
N ILE A 466 -4.98 -31.59 7.72
CA ILE A 466 -5.23 -32.88 8.36
C ILE A 466 -5.85 -32.68 9.76
N ALA A 467 -5.33 -31.74 10.54
CA ALA A 467 -5.86 -31.42 11.86
C ALA A 467 -7.31 -30.91 11.77
N LEU A 468 -7.61 -30.00 10.83
CA LEU A 468 -8.96 -29.49 10.61
C LEU A 468 -9.94 -30.61 10.24
N GLU A 469 -9.55 -31.52 9.34
CA GLU A 469 -10.38 -32.66 8.95
C GLU A 469 -10.60 -33.65 10.09
N LYS A 470 -9.60 -33.89 10.96
CA LYS A 470 -9.77 -34.70 12.19
C LYS A 470 -10.81 -34.07 13.12
N ILE A 471 -10.70 -32.74 13.33
CA ILE A 471 -11.66 -31.99 14.17
C ILE A 471 -13.08 -32.10 13.58
N ARG A 472 -13.25 -31.86 12.28
CA ARG A 472 -14.54 -31.99 11.59
C ARG A 472 -15.15 -33.38 11.75
N ARG A 473 -14.33 -34.43 11.62
CA ARG A 473 -14.77 -35.81 11.79
C ARG A 473 -15.21 -36.06 13.22
N SER A 474 -14.43 -35.65 14.22
CA SER A 474 -14.80 -35.81 15.64
C SER A 474 -16.12 -35.12 15.96
N ILE A 475 -16.32 -33.88 15.44
CA ILE A 475 -17.57 -33.13 15.60
C ILE A 475 -18.76 -33.90 14.96
N ALA A 476 -18.59 -34.39 13.74
CA ALA A 476 -19.64 -35.13 13.03
C ALA A 476 -20.01 -36.45 13.72
N GLU A 477 -19.04 -37.11 14.36
CA GLU A 477 -19.22 -38.38 15.10
C GLU A 477 -19.62 -38.17 16.57
N GLY A 478 -19.72 -36.91 17.04
CA GLY A 478 -20.03 -36.61 18.45
C GLY A 478 -18.94 -37.04 19.42
N LYS A 479 -17.69 -37.20 18.95
CA LYS A 479 -16.53 -37.62 19.74
C LYS A 479 -15.77 -36.44 20.29
N GLU A 480 -14.98 -36.67 21.33
CA GLU A 480 -14.01 -35.68 21.82
C GLU A 480 -12.97 -35.37 20.76
N VAL A 481 -12.61 -34.08 20.65
CA VAL A 481 -11.64 -33.59 19.67
C VAL A 481 -10.23 -33.81 20.21
N ASP A 482 -9.34 -34.29 19.35
CA ASP A 482 -7.92 -34.49 19.64
C ASP A 482 -7.21 -33.18 20.00
N ALA A 483 -6.64 -33.10 21.20
CA ALA A 483 -5.92 -31.94 21.70
C ALA A 483 -4.71 -31.55 20.83
N ALA A 484 -4.03 -32.51 20.19
CA ALA A 484 -2.91 -32.21 19.27
C ALA A 484 -3.41 -31.56 17.97
N ALA A 485 -4.57 -31.98 17.47
CA ALA A 485 -5.19 -31.32 16.31
C ALA A 485 -5.64 -29.89 16.64
N GLU A 486 -6.18 -29.65 17.85
CA GLU A 486 -6.53 -28.31 18.32
C GLU A 486 -5.31 -27.40 18.41
N GLU A 487 -4.20 -27.87 18.99
CA GLU A 487 -2.97 -27.06 19.10
C GLU A 487 -2.39 -26.74 17.71
N THR A 488 -2.42 -27.70 16.79
CA THR A 488 -2.02 -27.45 15.40
C THR A 488 -2.83 -26.32 14.74
N LEU A 489 -4.15 -26.28 14.96
CA LEU A 489 -4.98 -25.17 14.47
C LEU A 489 -4.79 -23.88 15.26
N ALA A 490 -4.45 -23.95 16.53
CA ALA A 490 -4.11 -22.76 17.32
C ALA A 490 -2.81 -22.12 16.80
N GLU A 491 -1.81 -22.90 16.40
CA GLU A 491 -0.59 -22.41 15.75
C GLU A 491 -0.89 -21.75 14.39
N GLN A 492 -1.76 -22.37 13.59
CA GLN A 492 -2.25 -21.75 12.35
C GLN A 492 -2.93 -20.40 12.65
N GLY A 493 -3.81 -20.35 13.63
CA GLY A 493 -4.48 -19.11 14.04
C GLY A 493 -3.49 -18.02 14.47
N ARG A 494 -2.48 -18.35 15.28
CA ARG A 494 -1.41 -17.41 15.68
C ARG A 494 -0.62 -16.89 14.49
N ARG A 495 -0.28 -17.76 13.53
CA ARG A 495 0.44 -17.39 12.32
C ARG A 495 -0.38 -16.46 11.44
N GLU A 496 -1.65 -16.79 11.18
CA GLU A 496 -2.54 -15.96 10.36
C GLU A 496 -2.86 -14.62 11.05
N TYR A 497 -3.09 -14.62 12.35
CA TYR A 497 -3.24 -13.39 13.13
C TYR A 497 -2.04 -12.45 12.92
N ARG A 498 -0.79 -12.96 13.04
CA ARG A 498 0.42 -12.19 12.80
C ARG A 498 0.53 -11.73 11.36
N ARG A 499 0.14 -12.55 10.40
CA ARG A 499 0.19 -12.21 8.97
C ARG A 499 -0.74 -11.04 8.63
N TYR A 500 -1.91 -10.98 9.24
CA TYR A 500 -2.88 -9.92 9.00
C TYR A 500 -2.65 -8.66 9.81
N LEU A 501 -2.36 -8.79 11.08
CA LEU A 501 -2.31 -7.68 12.02
C LEU A 501 -0.88 -7.25 12.36
N TYR A 502 0.11 -7.99 11.87
CA TYR A 502 1.53 -7.75 12.10
C TYR A 502 1.91 -7.61 13.57
N GLU A 503 3.00 -6.87 13.80
CA GLU A 503 3.53 -6.59 15.12
C GLU A 503 2.70 -5.56 15.91
N ASN A 504 1.53 -5.18 15.40
CA ASN A 504 0.63 -4.34 16.16
C ASN A 504 0.19 -5.08 17.42
N THR A 505 0.61 -4.57 18.55
CA THR A 505 0.23 -5.10 19.84
C THR A 505 -1.05 -4.41 20.32
N TYR A 506 -1.98 -5.20 20.83
CA TYR A 506 -3.22 -4.75 21.41
C TYR A 506 -3.32 -5.25 22.84
N ASP A 507 -3.94 -4.48 23.73
CA ASP A 507 -4.22 -4.90 25.09
C ASP A 507 -5.43 -5.81 25.16
N ARG A 508 -6.37 -5.57 24.25
CA ARG A 508 -7.66 -6.25 24.27
C ARG A 508 -8.11 -6.55 22.86
N PHE A 509 -8.73 -7.71 22.70
CA PHE A 509 -9.46 -8.08 21.50
C PHE A 509 -10.94 -8.18 21.81
N VAL A 510 -11.74 -7.30 21.22
CA VAL A 510 -13.20 -7.30 21.31
C VAL A 510 -13.75 -7.86 19.99
N ARG A 511 -14.37 -9.02 20.06
CA ARG A 511 -15.05 -9.63 18.92
C ARG A 511 -16.55 -9.47 19.09
N CYS A 512 -17.18 -8.69 18.24
CA CYS A 512 -18.58 -8.30 18.36
C CYS A 512 -19.40 -8.56 17.09
N GLY A 513 -19.07 -9.59 16.35
CA GLY A 513 -19.80 -9.98 15.14
C GLY A 513 -19.03 -10.95 14.28
N GLY A 514 -19.53 -11.15 13.06
CA GLY A 514 -18.93 -12.05 12.09
C GLY A 514 -19.30 -13.50 12.26
N LEU A 515 -19.54 -14.13 11.11
CA LEU A 515 -19.94 -15.53 11.03
C LEU A 515 -18.80 -16.42 10.53
N ASP A 516 -17.59 -15.91 10.47
CA ASP A 516 -16.41 -16.63 10.04
C ASP A 516 -15.71 -17.36 11.20
N ILE A 517 -15.13 -18.52 10.88
CA ILE A 517 -14.40 -19.33 11.84
C ILE A 517 -12.99 -18.78 12.09
N GLU A 518 -12.39 -18.10 11.11
CA GLU A 518 -11.02 -17.63 11.22
C GLU A 518 -10.85 -16.58 12.32
N SER A 519 -11.75 -15.60 12.40
CA SER A 519 -11.72 -14.62 13.48
C SER A 519 -11.98 -15.23 14.86
N LEU A 520 -12.75 -16.33 14.94
CA LEU A 520 -12.93 -17.10 16.18
C LEU A 520 -11.61 -17.77 16.60
N LYS A 521 -10.86 -18.33 15.65
CA LYS A 521 -9.54 -18.92 15.93
C LYS A 521 -8.54 -17.86 16.39
N TRP A 522 -8.51 -16.69 15.74
CA TRP A 522 -7.66 -15.57 16.17
C TRP A 522 -7.99 -15.07 17.56
N PHE A 523 -9.29 -14.92 17.84
CA PHE A 523 -9.76 -14.53 19.16
C PHE A 523 -9.32 -15.54 20.23
N ALA A 524 -9.48 -16.84 19.96
CA ALA A 524 -9.12 -17.90 20.90
C ALA A 524 -7.62 -17.94 21.23
N VAL A 525 -6.74 -17.55 20.31
CA VAL A 525 -5.27 -17.55 20.47
C VAL A 525 -4.69 -16.20 20.87
N PHE A 526 -5.49 -15.15 20.94
CA PHE A 526 -5.03 -13.82 21.35
C PHE A 526 -4.45 -13.87 22.77
N PRO A 527 -3.25 -13.27 22.99
CA PRO A 527 -2.50 -13.53 24.23
C PRO A 527 -2.90 -12.67 25.42
N LYS A 528 -3.74 -11.65 25.21
CA LYS A 528 -4.17 -10.72 26.26
C LYS A 528 -5.68 -10.78 26.45
N GLU A 529 -6.28 -9.75 27.00
CA GLU A 529 -7.70 -9.69 27.36
C GLU A 529 -8.63 -9.83 26.15
N LYS A 530 -9.63 -10.71 26.25
CA LYS A 530 -10.57 -11.08 25.20
C LYS A 530 -12.02 -10.87 25.64
N TRP A 531 -12.71 -10.01 24.89
CA TRP A 531 -14.14 -9.79 25.08
C TRP A 531 -14.93 -10.30 23.87
N LEU A 532 -15.90 -11.16 24.11
CA LEU A 532 -16.81 -11.66 23.08
C LEU A 532 -18.18 -11.06 23.28
N ILE A 533 -18.67 -10.29 22.32
CA ILE A 533 -20.03 -9.77 22.31
C ILE A 533 -20.85 -10.65 21.37
N LEU A 534 -21.78 -11.40 21.95
CA LEU A 534 -22.65 -12.29 21.20
C LEU A 534 -23.81 -11.57 20.55
N GLN A 535 -24.07 -11.92 19.31
CA GLN A 535 -25.22 -11.45 18.53
C GLN A 535 -26.14 -12.64 18.18
N GLU A 536 -27.40 -12.35 17.88
CA GLU A 536 -28.41 -13.36 17.57
C GLU A 536 -28.03 -14.26 16.40
N ASN A 537 -27.54 -13.67 15.30
CA ASN A 537 -27.09 -14.39 14.09
C ASN A 537 -25.97 -15.39 14.36
N MET A 538 -25.11 -15.14 15.35
CA MET A 538 -24.04 -16.07 15.74
C MET A 538 -24.61 -17.33 16.38
N LEU A 539 -25.60 -17.22 17.26
CA LEU A 539 -26.28 -18.36 17.86
C LEU A 539 -27.16 -19.10 16.87
N GLU A 540 -27.81 -18.39 15.95
CA GLU A 540 -28.56 -19.03 14.87
C GLU A 540 -27.64 -19.88 13.99
N LYS A 541 -26.47 -19.35 13.62
CA LYS A 541 -25.48 -20.11 12.86
C LYS A 541 -24.95 -21.31 13.64
N ALA A 542 -24.66 -21.14 14.93
CA ALA A 542 -24.20 -22.23 15.78
C ALA A 542 -25.26 -23.35 15.88
N GLY A 543 -26.53 -23.00 15.93
CA GLY A 543 -27.61 -23.99 15.93
C GLY A 543 -27.75 -24.80 14.64
N ARG A 544 -27.27 -24.28 13.52
CA ARG A 544 -27.37 -24.93 12.19
C ARG A 544 -26.05 -25.56 11.72
N HIS A 545 -24.91 -25.11 12.23
CA HIS A 545 -23.58 -25.51 11.77
C HIS A 545 -22.70 -26.00 12.94
N PRO A 546 -22.57 -27.31 13.16
CA PRO A 546 -21.81 -27.87 14.29
C PRO A 546 -20.35 -27.43 14.35
N GLU A 547 -19.67 -27.29 13.20
CA GLU A 547 -18.30 -26.78 13.15
C GLU A 547 -18.22 -25.34 13.69
N TYR A 548 -19.13 -24.45 13.28
CA TYR A 548 -19.18 -23.09 13.81
C TYR A 548 -19.49 -23.06 15.31
N ALA A 549 -20.43 -23.89 15.76
CA ALA A 549 -20.77 -24.04 17.18
C ALA A 549 -19.55 -24.45 18.02
N TYR A 550 -18.76 -25.38 17.53
CA TYR A 550 -17.53 -25.83 18.18
C TYR A 550 -16.51 -24.67 18.35
N PHE A 551 -16.20 -23.97 17.28
CA PHE A 551 -15.24 -22.84 17.37
C PHE A 551 -15.78 -21.67 18.17
N LEU A 552 -17.09 -21.39 18.10
CA LEU A 552 -17.73 -20.36 18.92
C LEU A 552 -17.63 -20.74 20.41
N LYS A 553 -17.93 -21.98 20.78
CA LYS A 553 -17.77 -22.46 22.15
C LYS A 553 -16.32 -22.33 22.63
N ARG A 554 -15.34 -22.68 21.80
CA ARG A 554 -13.91 -22.52 22.12
C ARG A 554 -13.53 -21.06 22.35
N ALA A 555 -14.08 -20.14 21.54
CA ALA A 555 -13.87 -18.73 21.75
C ALA A 555 -14.50 -18.24 23.07
N MET A 556 -15.70 -18.73 23.39
CA MET A 556 -16.38 -18.40 24.64
C MET A 556 -15.62 -18.96 25.87
N ASP A 557 -15.10 -20.18 25.79
CA ASP A 557 -14.31 -20.81 26.88
C ASP A 557 -12.97 -20.07 27.12
N ARG A 558 -12.47 -19.33 26.11
CA ARG A 558 -11.24 -18.55 26.18
C ARG A 558 -11.46 -17.05 26.41
N ALA A 559 -12.71 -16.59 26.43
CA ALA A 559 -13.06 -15.21 26.70
C ALA A 559 -12.86 -14.85 28.17
N ASP A 560 -12.34 -13.65 28.43
CA ASP A 560 -12.29 -13.11 29.79
C ASP A 560 -13.65 -12.48 30.14
N ARG A 561 -14.37 -11.94 29.11
CA ARG A 561 -15.73 -11.42 29.26
C ARG A 561 -16.62 -11.83 28.09
N ILE A 562 -17.89 -12.09 28.40
CA ILE A 562 -18.94 -12.29 27.40
C ILE A 562 -20.03 -11.26 27.60
N GLY A 563 -20.29 -10.46 26.56
CA GLY A 563 -21.40 -9.52 26.49
C GLY A 563 -22.56 -10.12 25.70
N TYR A 564 -23.78 -9.91 26.17
CA TYR A 564 -25.01 -10.31 25.50
C TYR A 564 -25.87 -9.07 25.22
N ALA A 565 -26.50 -9.00 24.06
CA ALA A 565 -27.39 -7.92 23.72
C ALA A 565 -28.63 -7.84 24.65
N ASN A 566 -29.10 -9.01 25.14
CA ASN A 566 -30.20 -9.12 26.10
C ASN A 566 -30.13 -10.46 26.88
N GLU A 567 -30.98 -10.58 27.92
CA GLU A 567 -31.04 -11.79 28.74
C GLU A 567 -31.53 -13.04 28.00
N ALA A 568 -32.42 -12.89 27.01
CA ALA A 568 -32.91 -14.02 26.23
C ALA A 568 -31.77 -14.68 25.45
N LEU A 569 -30.88 -13.86 24.89
CA LEU A 569 -29.68 -14.29 24.17
C LEU A 569 -28.72 -15.03 25.13
N ALA A 570 -28.51 -14.49 26.33
CA ALA A 570 -27.68 -15.15 27.36
C ALA A 570 -28.24 -16.54 27.74
N ARG A 571 -29.53 -16.63 28.03
CA ARG A 571 -30.19 -17.94 28.35
C ARG A 571 -30.13 -18.91 27.19
N ARG A 572 -30.27 -18.46 25.96
CA ARG A 572 -30.19 -19.27 24.73
C ARG A 572 -28.76 -19.78 24.50
N SER A 573 -27.75 -18.93 24.72
CA SER A 573 -26.34 -19.34 24.56
C SER A 573 -25.96 -20.49 25.52
N VAL A 574 -26.36 -20.41 26.77
CA VAL A 574 -26.12 -21.47 27.75
C VAL A 574 -26.83 -22.79 27.38
N ARG A 575 -28.07 -22.70 26.89
CA ARG A 575 -28.79 -23.90 26.40
C ARG A 575 -28.14 -24.56 25.21
N LEU A 576 -27.60 -23.77 24.30
CA LEU A 576 -27.01 -24.28 23.04
C LEU A 576 -25.57 -24.74 23.22
N LEU A 577 -24.76 -24.00 23.98
CA LEU A 577 -23.29 -24.17 24.03
C LEU A 577 -22.77 -24.54 25.42
N GLY A 578 -23.61 -24.59 26.43
CA GLY A 578 -23.25 -24.91 27.83
C GLY A 578 -22.90 -23.66 28.65
N SER A 579 -22.60 -23.89 29.95
CA SER A 579 -22.19 -22.82 30.87
C SER A 579 -20.75 -22.38 30.68
N PHE A 580 -20.45 -21.13 31.08
CA PHE A 580 -19.16 -20.49 30.98
C PHE A 580 -18.73 -19.94 32.35
N THR A 581 -17.43 -19.94 32.60
CA THR A 581 -16.85 -19.51 33.90
C THR A 581 -16.39 -18.06 33.90
N CYS A 582 -16.34 -17.39 32.71
CA CYS A 582 -15.91 -16.02 32.58
C CYS A 582 -16.96 -14.99 33.06
N GLN A 583 -16.56 -13.73 33.21
CA GLN A 583 -17.46 -12.65 33.54
C GLN A 583 -18.51 -12.47 32.43
N GLN A 584 -19.78 -12.48 32.78
CA GLN A 584 -20.89 -12.29 31.85
C GLN A 584 -21.63 -10.99 32.16
N GLN A 585 -22.04 -10.27 31.10
CA GLN A 585 -22.71 -8.98 31.23
C GLN A 585 -23.80 -8.83 30.16
N ILE A 586 -24.94 -8.30 30.55
CA ILE A 586 -25.97 -7.81 29.61
C ILE A 586 -25.58 -6.37 29.22
N LEU A 587 -25.44 -6.12 27.94
CA LEU A 587 -24.90 -4.85 27.44
C LEU A 587 -25.98 -3.81 27.09
N SER A 588 -27.26 -4.19 27.08
CA SER A 588 -28.39 -3.31 26.68
C SER A 588 -28.09 -2.52 25.41
N LEU A 589 -27.58 -3.20 24.38
CA LEU A 589 -27.18 -2.57 23.11
C LEU A 589 -28.39 -1.98 22.35
N TYR A 590 -29.58 -2.45 22.66
CA TYR A 590 -30.84 -2.01 22.05
C TYR A 590 -31.78 -1.52 23.13
N PRO A 591 -32.45 -0.36 22.98
CA PRO A 591 -33.54 -0.01 23.84
C PRO A 591 -34.62 -1.10 23.79
N ASP A 592 -35.13 -1.51 24.93
CA ASP A 592 -36.21 -2.47 24.99
C ASP A 592 -37.39 -1.99 24.12
N GLU A 593 -37.81 -2.80 23.15
CA GLU A 593 -38.97 -2.52 22.29
C GLU A 593 -40.31 -2.50 23.07
N THR A 594 -40.25 -2.50 24.40
CA THR A 594 -41.43 -2.59 25.28
C THR A 594 -41.97 -1.26 25.79
N GLU A 595 -41.41 -0.10 25.40
CA GLU A 595 -42.01 1.20 25.75
C GLU A 595 -42.76 1.85 24.58
N GLY A 596 -43.55 1.09 23.86
CA GLY A 596 -44.34 1.57 22.72
C GLY A 596 -45.54 0.72 22.37
N MET A 597 -46.33 0.29 23.39
CA MET A 597 -47.75 -0.14 23.23
C MET A 597 -48.63 0.58 24.22
#